data_17473cdbcabe49f960476e7bcbc3ff47
#
_entry.id   17473cdbcabe49f960476e7bcbc3ff47
#
_cell.length_a   1.000
_cell.length_b   1.000
_cell.length_c   1.000
_cell.angle_alpha   90.00
_cell.angle_beta   90.00
_cell.angle_gamma   90.00
#
_symmetry.space_group_name_H-M   'P 1'
#
loop_
_entity.id
_entity.type
_entity.pdbx_description
1 polymer ?
#
loop_
_entity_poly.entity_id
_entity_poly.type
_entity_poly.pdbx_seq_one_letter_code
_entity_poly.pdbx_strand_id
1 'polypeptide(L)'
;MAERDLVGYDGRPPHARWPGGARVAVQFVLNIEEGAERSILNGDEESESYLHELPGRPQRIGERDLSVDSMYEYGSRAGVWRILELFRARELPLTAFAVGKGLELNPEIGHSLSAAGHEVAGHGYRWIDYRHMPE
;
A
#
# COMPACT_ATOMS: atom_id res chain seq x y z
N MET A 1 6.68 -30.09 -8.82
CA MET A 1 5.84 -28.87 -8.63
C MET A 1 4.48 -29.37 -8.17
N ALA A 2 3.90 -28.75 -7.15
CA ALA A 2 2.55 -29.07 -6.72
C ALA A 2 1.56 -28.65 -7.82
N GLU A 3 0.61 -29.52 -8.14
CA GLU A 3 -0.47 -29.20 -9.06
C GLU A 3 -1.40 -28.14 -8.41
N ARG A 4 -2.00 -27.31 -9.24
CA ARG A 4 -2.98 -26.33 -8.77
C ARG A 4 -4.31 -27.02 -8.52
N ASP A 5 -4.87 -26.86 -7.32
CA ASP A 5 -6.26 -27.24 -7.05
C ASP A 5 -7.21 -26.20 -7.63
N LEU A 6 -7.87 -26.54 -8.70
CA LEU A 6 -8.87 -25.70 -9.37
C LEU A 6 -10.32 -26.13 -9.05
N VAL A 7 -10.50 -27.21 -8.31
CA VAL A 7 -11.82 -27.73 -7.89
C VAL A 7 -12.24 -27.07 -6.58
N GLY A 8 -11.32 -26.96 -5.64
CA GLY A 8 -11.55 -26.31 -4.35
C GLY A 8 -12.70 -26.94 -3.58
N TYR A 9 -13.70 -26.15 -3.26
CA TYR A 9 -14.83 -26.59 -2.42
C TYR A 9 -15.97 -27.24 -3.19
N ASP A 10 -15.87 -27.44 -4.48
CA ASP A 10 -16.89 -28.07 -5.32
C ASP A 10 -18.31 -27.47 -5.08
N GLY A 11 -18.41 -26.16 -5.07
CA GLY A 11 -19.67 -25.43 -4.84
C GLY A 11 -20.18 -25.46 -3.40
N ARG A 12 -19.43 -26.02 -2.47
CA ARG A 12 -19.79 -26.15 -1.04
C ARG A 12 -18.80 -25.42 -0.12
N PRO A 13 -18.64 -24.09 -0.25
CA PRO A 13 -17.67 -23.36 0.56
C PRO A 13 -18.01 -23.48 2.06
N PRO A 14 -17.01 -23.59 2.95
CA PRO A 14 -17.24 -23.62 4.38
C PRO A 14 -17.88 -22.33 4.87
N HIS A 15 -18.75 -22.45 5.87
CA HIS A 15 -19.35 -21.27 6.50
C HIS A 15 -18.29 -20.56 7.37
N ALA A 16 -18.08 -19.28 7.14
CA ALA A 16 -17.01 -18.49 7.81
C ALA A 16 -17.29 -18.27 9.32
N ARG A 17 -18.53 -18.40 9.78
CA ARG A 17 -18.93 -18.21 11.18
C ARG A 17 -18.47 -16.87 11.76
N TRP A 18 -18.70 -15.80 11.03
CA TRP A 18 -18.32 -14.46 11.49
C TRP A 18 -18.90 -14.14 12.87
N PRO A 19 -18.16 -13.39 13.72
CA PRO A 19 -18.63 -12.97 15.03
C PRO A 19 -20.01 -12.31 14.99
N GLY A 20 -20.81 -12.52 16.04
CA GLY A 20 -22.16 -11.94 16.13
C GLY A 20 -23.18 -12.46 15.11
N GLY A 21 -22.88 -13.56 14.42
CA GLY A 21 -23.76 -14.09 13.37
C GLY A 21 -23.78 -13.23 12.10
N ALA A 22 -22.79 -12.38 11.90
CA ALA A 22 -22.67 -11.53 10.73
C ALA A 22 -22.60 -12.37 9.44
N ARG A 23 -23.25 -11.89 8.39
CA ARG A 23 -23.27 -12.55 7.07
C ARG A 23 -22.10 -12.14 6.18
N VAL A 24 -21.52 -10.98 6.45
CA VAL A 24 -20.42 -10.38 5.70
C VAL A 24 -19.42 -9.78 6.67
N ALA A 25 -18.14 -9.93 6.40
CA ALA A 25 -17.06 -9.14 7.00
C ALA A 25 -16.55 -8.15 5.96
N VAL A 26 -16.39 -6.90 6.35
CA VAL A 26 -15.81 -5.85 5.50
C VAL A 26 -14.50 -5.38 6.15
N GLN A 27 -13.43 -5.43 5.41
CA GLN A 27 -12.14 -4.90 5.80
C GLN A 27 -11.76 -3.77 4.85
N PHE A 28 -11.44 -2.62 5.40
CA PHE A 28 -10.88 -1.51 4.65
C PHE A 28 -9.35 -1.57 4.76
N VAL A 29 -8.70 -1.52 3.63
CA VAL A 29 -7.24 -1.55 3.52
C VAL A 29 -6.77 -0.29 2.83
N LEU A 30 -5.74 0.33 3.39
CA LEU A 30 -5.03 1.47 2.81
C LEU A 30 -3.56 1.09 2.64
N ASN A 31 -3.07 1.10 1.41
CA ASN A 31 -1.64 0.99 1.17
C ASN A 31 -0.99 2.37 1.33
N ILE A 32 0.14 2.41 2.02
CA ILE A 32 0.97 3.60 2.22
C ILE A 32 2.36 3.26 1.68
N GLU A 33 2.61 3.68 0.46
CA GLU A 33 3.76 3.27 -0.35
C GLU A 33 4.63 4.46 -0.77
N GLU A 34 4.08 5.66 -0.68
CA GLU A 34 4.66 6.90 -1.17
C GLU A 34 5.99 7.23 -0.50
N GLY A 35 6.97 7.55 -1.32
CA GLY A 35 8.35 7.81 -0.91
C GLY A 35 9.22 6.56 -0.89
N ALA A 36 8.63 5.37 -1.03
CA ALA A 36 9.35 4.09 -1.04
C ALA A 36 9.46 3.47 -2.44
N GLU A 37 8.84 4.07 -3.43
CA GLU A 37 8.92 3.72 -4.86
C GLU A 37 10.34 3.90 -5.41
N ARG A 38 10.57 3.40 -6.62
CA ARG A 38 11.82 3.65 -7.34
C ARG A 38 11.96 5.13 -7.66
N SER A 39 13.03 5.73 -7.21
CA SER A 39 13.33 7.14 -7.45
C SER A 39 14.83 7.40 -7.40
N ILE A 40 15.32 8.25 -8.28
CA ILE A 40 16.70 8.74 -8.25
C ILE A 40 17.02 9.36 -6.87
N LEU A 41 16.05 9.95 -6.20
CA LEU A 41 16.20 10.49 -4.84
C LEU A 41 16.43 9.41 -3.78
N ASN A 42 16.01 8.19 -4.05
CA ASN A 42 16.25 7.02 -3.21
C ASN A 42 17.55 6.28 -3.58
N GLY A 43 18.32 6.76 -4.57
CA GLY A 43 19.53 6.15 -5.07
C GLY A 43 19.28 5.05 -6.12
N ASP A 44 18.06 4.93 -6.64
CA ASP A 44 17.74 3.98 -7.70
C ASP A 44 18.27 4.49 -9.06
N GLU A 45 18.52 3.58 -9.99
CA GLU A 45 18.99 3.92 -11.34
C GLU A 45 17.89 4.47 -12.24
N GLU A 46 16.63 4.29 -11.85
CA GLU A 46 15.46 4.61 -12.65
C GLU A 46 14.29 5.14 -11.79
N SER A 47 13.40 5.89 -12.42
CA SER A 47 12.13 6.33 -11.80
C SER A 47 11.09 5.20 -11.80
N GLU A 48 10.08 5.30 -10.95
CA GLU A 48 8.94 4.37 -10.97
C GLU A 48 8.13 4.49 -12.25
N SER A 49 7.62 3.35 -12.73
CA SER A 49 6.75 3.28 -13.91
C SER A 49 5.46 2.52 -13.67
N TYR A 50 5.25 2.03 -12.45
CA TYR A 50 4.10 1.22 -12.09
C TYR A 50 3.10 2.01 -11.25
N LEU A 51 1.81 1.76 -11.44
CA LEU A 51 0.69 2.38 -10.71
C LEU A 51 0.70 3.93 -10.69
N HIS A 52 1.13 4.54 -11.77
CA HIS A 52 0.94 5.98 -11.99
C HIS A 52 -0.13 6.26 -13.06
N GLU A 53 -0.63 7.48 -13.12
CA GLU A 53 -1.75 7.89 -13.98
C GLU A 53 -1.35 8.19 -15.45
N LEU A 54 -0.15 7.82 -15.87
CA LEU A 54 0.38 8.06 -17.22
C LEU A 54 0.59 6.73 -17.96
N PRO A 55 -0.48 6.07 -18.42
CA PRO A 55 -0.38 4.72 -19.01
C PRO A 55 0.56 4.69 -20.21
N GLY A 56 1.39 3.65 -20.26
CA GLY A 56 2.34 3.44 -21.35
C GLY A 56 3.57 4.34 -21.33
N ARG A 57 3.75 5.16 -20.32
CA ARG A 57 4.97 5.96 -20.18
C ARG A 57 6.15 5.05 -19.79
N PRO A 58 7.25 5.08 -20.54
CA PRO A 58 8.44 4.30 -20.19
C PRO A 58 9.11 4.86 -18.94
N GLN A 59 9.78 3.98 -18.21
CA GLN A 59 10.68 4.37 -17.14
C GLN A 59 11.74 5.37 -17.62
N ARG A 60 12.09 6.32 -16.78
CA ARG A 60 13.23 7.22 -17.00
C ARG A 60 14.44 6.67 -16.26
N ILE A 61 15.51 6.49 -17.01
CA ILE A 61 16.80 5.98 -16.50
C ILE A 61 17.75 7.13 -16.29
N GLY A 62 18.35 7.20 -15.09
CA GLY A 62 19.33 8.23 -14.74
C GLY A 62 18.76 9.64 -14.54
N GLU A 63 17.45 9.81 -14.63
CA GLU A 63 16.79 11.10 -14.41
C GLU A 63 15.47 10.97 -13.64
N ARG A 64 15.09 12.02 -12.94
CA ARG A 64 13.80 12.09 -12.22
C ARG A 64 12.65 12.22 -13.20
N ASP A 65 11.54 11.56 -12.88
CA ASP A 65 10.24 11.84 -13.49
C ASP A 65 9.38 12.72 -12.58
N LEU A 66 9.43 14.02 -12.77
CA LEU A 66 8.72 14.98 -11.91
C LEU A 66 7.20 14.79 -11.93
N SER A 67 6.64 14.23 -13.00
CA SER A 67 5.20 13.93 -13.05
C SER A 67 4.87 12.76 -12.13
N VAL A 68 5.69 11.72 -12.15
CA VAL A 68 5.52 10.56 -11.26
C VAL A 68 5.81 10.97 -9.82
N ASP A 69 6.92 11.63 -9.56
CA ASP A 69 7.28 12.15 -8.23
C ASP A 69 6.10 12.95 -7.61
N SER A 70 5.48 13.84 -8.39
CA SER A 70 4.37 14.67 -7.89
C SER A 70 3.11 13.88 -7.53
N MET A 71 2.84 12.77 -8.22
CA MET A 71 1.72 11.88 -7.90
C MET A 71 1.96 11.17 -6.56
N TYR A 72 3.15 10.60 -6.37
CA TYR A 72 3.52 9.96 -5.10
C TYR A 72 3.59 10.97 -3.95
N GLU A 73 4.19 12.15 -4.17
CA GLU A 73 4.20 13.21 -3.15
C GLU A 73 2.80 13.62 -2.71
N TYR A 74 1.83 13.69 -3.62
CA TYR A 74 0.46 14.04 -3.27
C TYR A 74 -0.14 13.05 -2.27
N GLY A 75 0.07 11.74 -2.44
CA GLY A 75 -0.43 10.71 -1.54
C GLY A 75 0.03 10.94 -0.10
N SER A 76 1.33 11.10 0.11
CA SER A 76 1.91 11.35 1.44
C SER A 76 1.57 12.74 2.01
N ARG A 77 1.53 13.79 1.17
CA ARG A 77 1.34 15.17 1.63
C ARG A 77 -0.11 15.56 1.86
N ALA A 78 -1.04 14.96 1.12
CA ALA A 78 -2.45 15.35 1.15
C ALA A 78 -3.42 14.17 1.13
N GLY A 79 -3.19 13.16 0.29
CA GLY A 79 -4.13 12.07 0.04
C GLY A 79 -4.43 11.26 1.30
N VAL A 80 -3.40 10.83 2.02
CA VAL A 80 -3.53 10.06 3.26
C VAL A 80 -4.37 10.79 4.30
N TRP A 81 -4.15 12.08 4.49
CA TRP A 81 -4.87 12.89 5.49
C TRP A 81 -6.36 12.99 5.17
N ARG A 82 -6.71 13.14 3.91
CA ARG A 82 -8.10 13.16 3.45
C ARG A 82 -8.79 11.81 3.68
N ILE A 83 -8.09 10.71 3.46
CA ILE A 83 -8.61 9.36 3.71
C ILE A 83 -8.79 9.16 5.21
N LEU A 84 -7.79 9.47 6.05
CA LEU A 84 -7.89 9.32 7.49
C LEU A 84 -9.04 10.15 8.08
N GLU A 85 -9.23 11.38 7.61
CA GLU A 85 -10.37 12.22 8.03
C GLU A 85 -11.71 11.60 7.63
N LEU A 86 -11.81 11.00 6.44
CA LEU A 86 -13.00 10.29 5.99
C LEU A 86 -13.35 9.12 6.92
N PHE A 87 -12.35 8.34 7.33
CA PHE A 87 -12.52 7.21 8.25
C PHE A 87 -12.85 7.65 9.65
N ARG A 88 -12.17 8.69 10.14
CA ARG A 88 -12.46 9.32 11.42
C ARG A 88 -13.90 9.83 11.51
N ALA A 89 -14.36 10.54 10.49
CA ALA A 89 -15.71 11.10 10.45
C ALA A 89 -16.82 10.03 10.43
N ARG A 90 -16.48 8.78 10.10
CA ARG A 90 -17.39 7.65 10.04
C ARG A 90 -17.16 6.62 11.16
N GLU A 91 -16.20 6.89 12.03
CA GLU A 91 -15.81 5.97 13.12
C GLU A 91 -15.51 4.56 12.61
N LEU A 92 -14.86 4.47 11.43
CA LEU A 92 -14.52 3.21 10.80
C LEU A 92 -13.03 2.89 11.01
N PRO A 93 -12.69 1.67 11.41
CA PRO A 93 -11.30 1.22 11.43
C PRO A 93 -10.83 0.88 10.02
N LEU A 94 -9.50 0.95 9.82
CA LEU A 94 -8.83 0.41 8.64
C LEU A 94 -7.54 -0.31 9.04
N THR A 95 -7.04 -1.15 8.14
CA THR A 95 -5.69 -1.72 8.19
C THR A 95 -4.82 -0.98 7.18
N ALA A 96 -3.75 -0.35 7.64
CA ALA A 96 -2.76 0.28 6.77
C ALA A 96 -1.63 -0.71 6.49
N PHE A 97 -1.45 -1.12 5.23
CA PHE A 97 -0.23 -1.78 4.78
C PHE A 97 0.80 -0.69 4.45
N ALA A 98 1.77 -0.52 5.35
CA ALA A 98 2.70 0.60 5.26
C ALA A 98 4.12 0.13 4.94
N VAL A 99 4.72 0.76 3.93
CA VAL A 99 6.12 0.55 3.56
C VAL A 99 7.01 1.33 4.51
N GLY A 100 8.01 0.67 5.09
CA GLY A 100 8.85 1.24 6.14
C GLY A 100 9.53 2.55 5.75
N LYS A 101 10.06 2.64 4.54
CA LYS A 101 10.68 3.87 4.01
C LYS A 101 9.70 5.03 3.92
N GLY A 102 8.45 4.80 3.53
CA GLY A 102 7.42 5.82 3.49
C GLY A 102 7.13 6.40 4.87
N LEU A 103 7.00 5.53 5.89
CA LEU A 103 6.82 5.98 7.28
C LEU A 103 8.07 6.66 7.87
N GLU A 104 9.26 6.26 7.46
CA GLU A 104 10.51 6.94 7.86
C GLU A 104 10.56 8.38 7.32
N LEU A 105 10.11 8.59 6.09
CA LEU A 105 10.07 9.91 5.45
C LEU A 105 8.93 10.80 5.97
N ASN A 106 7.83 10.19 6.41
CA ASN A 106 6.68 10.90 6.99
C ASN A 106 6.14 10.17 8.23
N PRO A 107 6.83 10.27 9.39
CA PRO A 107 6.47 9.54 10.59
C PRO A 107 5.11 9.96 11.18
N GLU A 108 4.63 11.16 10.86
CA GLU A 108 3.32 11.64 11.33
C GLU A 108 2.16 10.79 10.83
N ILE A 109 2.32 10.13 9.68
CA ILE A 109 1.31 9.17 9.19
C ILE A 109 1.20 7.99 10.16
N GLY A 110 2.34 7.41 10.55
CA GLY A 110 2.38 6.29 11.51
C GLY A 110 1.81 6.66 12.87
N HIS A 111 2.16 7.84 13.38
CA HIS A 111 1.62 8.38 14.63
C HIS A 111 0.10 8.56 14.56
N SER A 112 -0.40 9.13 13.47
CA SER A 112 -1.84 9.38 13.29
C SER A 112 -2.65 8.09 13.17
N LEU A 113 -2.14 7.10 12.45
CA LEU A 113 -2.76 5.77 12.36
C LEU A 113 -2.87 5.11 13.73
N SER A 114 -1.78 5.09 14.49
CA SER A 114 -1.74 4.49 15.83
C SER A 114 -2.65 5.24 16.82
N ALA A 115 -2.63 6.56 16.81
CA ALA A 115 -3.45 7.38 17.69
C ALA A 115 -4.95 7.22 17.40
N ALA A 116 -5.33 6.96 16.14
CA ALA A 116 -6.70 6.69 15.74
C ALA A 116 -7.14 5.23 15.96
N GLY A 117 -6.25 4.36 16.44
CA GLY A 117 -6.56 2.95 16.69
C GLY A 117 -6.66 2.10 15.41
N HIS A 118 -6.10 2.57 14.31
CA HIS A 118 -5.99 1.79 13.09
C HIS A 118 -4.90 0.72 13.22
N GLU A 119 -5.08 -0.41 12.52
CA GLU A 119 -4.05 -1.43 12.43
C GLU A 119 -2.97 -1.00 11.44
N VAL A 120 -1.69 -1.20 11.82
CA VAL A 120 -0.55 -0.99 10.92
C VAL A 120 0.13 -2.32 10.67
N ALA A 121 0.11 -2.76 9.42
CA ALA A 121 0.76 -3.98 8.95
C ALA A 121 1.96 -3.66 8.06
N GLY A 122 3.01 -4.48 8.16
CA GLY A 122 4.21 -4.32 7.35
C GLY A 122 3.94 -4.60 5.86
N HIS A 123 4.50 -3.75 4.99
CA HIS A 123 4.43 -3.90 3.53
C HIS A 123 5.84 -3.86 2.89
N GLY A 124 6.83 -4.38 3.61
CA GLY A 124 8.25 -4.28 3.26
C GLY A 124 8.86 -2.94 3.66
N TYR A 125 10.18 -2.79 3.40
CA TYR A 125 10.88 -1.53 3.66
C TYR A 125 10.85 -0.58 2.46
N ARG A 126 11.03 -1.13 1.25
CA ARG A 126 10.93 -0.43 -0.03
C ARG A 126 9.81 -1.02 -0.86
N TRP A 127 9.17 -0.19 -1.69
CA TRP A 127 8.18 -0.64 -2.66
C TRP A 127 8.86 -1.01 -3.99
N ILE A 128 9.54 -2.15 -3.99
CA ILE A 128 10.32 -2.68 -5.11
C ILE A 128 10.13 -4.19 -5.24
N ASP A 129 10.54 -4.76 -6.36
CA ASP A 129 10.57 -6.21 -6.55
C ASP A 129 11.75 -6.83 -5.80
N TYR A 130 11.48 -7.66 -4.82
CA TYR A 130 12.49 -8.34 -3.99
C TYR A 130 13.09 -9.59 -4.64
N ARG A 131 12.63 -9.99 -5.83
CA ARG A 131 12.99 -11.26 -6.47
C ARG A 131 14.48 -11.47 -6.68
N HIS A 132 15.22 -10.40 -6.85
CA HIS A 132 16.65 -10.41 -7.16
C HIS A 132 17.50 -9.80 -6.04
N MET A 133 16.92 -9.56 -4.87
CA MET A 133 17.69 -9.08 -3.73
C MET A 133 18.53 -10.21 -3.14
N PRO A 134 19.78 -9.95 -2.71
CA PRO A 134 20.57 -10.91 -1.95
C PRO A 134 19.89 -11.21 -0.61
N GLU A 135 20.09 -12.45 -0.11
CA GLU A 135 19.65 -12.87 1.22
C GLU A 135 20.38 -12.12 2.34
#